data_e277194b497a29f471b7f0f47a814533
#
_entry.id   e277194b497a29f471b7f0f47a814533
#
_cell.length_a   1.000
_cell.length_b   1.000
_cell.length_c   1.000
_cell.angle_alpha   90.00
_cell.angle_beta   90.00
_cell.angle_gamma   90.00
#
_symmetry.space_group_name_H-M   'P 1'
#
loop_
_entity.id
_entity.type
_entity.pdbx_description
1 polymer ?
#
loop_
_entity_poly.entity_id
_entity_poly.type
_entity_poly.pdbx_seq_one_letter_code
_entity_poly.pdbx_strand_id
1 'polypeptide(L)'
;GLAFDPQTASLIYGFATGLTYFTPLIGGWIADNFLGQRKAVLLGGLIMFFGEFVLFAMHSHVGLYLGLFLLIIGNGFFKPNISALVGGLYEPGDKRLDSAFSIFYMGINLGAFLAPLLTGLLTDNIFASNVTNPETGEVVMSFGYKYGFLAAAIGMLVSEVIFLLFAQKYLGDL
;
A
#
# COMPACT_ATOMS: atom_id res chain seq x y z
N GLY A 1 -11.94 19.14 -1.80
CA GLY A 1 -11.88 17.67 -1.67
C GLY A 1 -13.11 17.02 -2.23
N LEU A 2 -13.09 15.69 -2.39
CA LEU A 2 -14.28 14.92 -2.76
C LEU A 2 -15.25 14.98 -1.59
N ALA A 3 -16.35 15.69 -1.74
CA ALA A 3 -17.34 15.89 -0.67
C ALA A 3 -18.26 14.66 -0.58
N PHE A 4 -17.87 13.67 0.21
CA PHE A 4 -18.77 12.60 0.61
C PHE A 4 -19.44 12.93 1.93
N ASP A 5 -20.71 12.52 2.10
CA ASP A 5 -21.32 12.50 3.41
C ASP A 5 -20.61 11.44 4.30
N PRO A 6 -20.64 11.62 5.64
CA PRO A 6 -19.92 10.72 6.56
C PRO A 6 -20.32 9.25 6.45
N GLN A 7 -21.56 8.96 6.12
CA GLN A 7 -22.07 7.60 5.98
C GLN A 7 -21.49 6.93 4.75
N THR A 8 -21.49 7.60 3.60
CA THR A 8 -20.88 7.11 2.35
C THR A 8 -19.38 6.94 2.51
N ALA A 9 -18.68 7.88 3.14
CA ALA A 9 -17.26 7.75 3.40
C ALA A 9 -16.94 6.52 4.28
N SER A 10 -17.73 6.28 5.32
CA SER A 10 -17.58 5.11 6.19
C SER A 10 -17.84 3.79 5.45
N LEU A 11 -18.82 3.76 4.55
CA LEU A 11 -19.12 2.58 3.73
C LEU A 11 -17.96 2.29 2.76
N ILE A 12 -17.46 3.30 2.05
CA ILE A 12 -16.31 3.14 1.13
C ILE A 12 -15.09 2.59 1.90
N TYR A 13 -14.80 3.17 3.06
CA TYR A 13 -13.70 2.71 3.91
C TYR A 13 -13.89 1.26 4.39
N GLY A 14 -15.08 0.92 4.87
CA GLY A 14 -15.42 -0.40 5.34
C GLY A 14 -15.32 -1.47 4.25
N PHE A 15 -15.88 -1.20 3.08
CA PHE A 15 -15.77 -2.11 1.93
C PHE A 15 -14.33 -2.26 1.44
N ALA A 16 -13.59 -1.16 1.28
CA ALA A 16 -12.20 -1.21 0.85
C ALA A 16 -11.35 -2.03 1.83
N THR A 17 -11.51 -1.77 3.14
CA THR A 17 -10.79 -2.51 4.18
C THR A 17 -11.17 -4.00 4.16
N GLY A 18 -12.46 -4.33 4.10
CA GLY A 18 -12.93 -5.72 4.05
C GLY A 18 -12.37 -6.48 2.85
N LEU A 19 -12.41 -5.88 1.66
CA LEU A 19 -11.85 -6.48 0.45
C LEU A 19 -10.32 -6.66 0.53
N THR A 20 -9.60 -5.73 1.18
CA THR A 20 -8.15 -5.84 1.41
C THR A 20 -7.79 -7.07 2.26
N TYR A 21 -8.68 -7.53 3.15
CA TYR A 21 -8.50 -8.77 3.90
C TYR A 21 -8.95 -10.02 3.13
N PHE A 22 -9.86 -9.89 2.18
CA PHE A 22 -10.37 -11.02 1.40
C PHE A 22 -9.48 -11.35 0.19
N THR A 23 -9.00 -10.34 -0.54
CA THR A 23 -8.20 -10.53 -1.78
C THR A 23 -6.90 -11.34 -1.60
N PRO A 24 -6.21 -11.34 -0.43
CA PRO A 24 -5.06 -12.22 -0.20
C PRO A 24 -5.33 -13.71 -0.38
N LEU A 25 -6.56 -14.17 -0.14
CA LEU A 25 -6.93 -15.58 -0.38
C LEU A 25 -6.85 -15.92 -1.86
N ILE A 26 -7.34 -15.02 -2.72
CA ILE A 26 -7.34 -15.19 -4.18
C ILE A 26 -5.91 -15.00 -4.72
N GLY A 27 -5.23 -13.94 -4.30
CA GLY A 27 -3.88 -13.62 -4.79
C GLY A 27 -2.83 -14.65 -4.37
N GLY A 28 -2.92 -15.20 -3.16
CA GLY A 28 -2.09 -16.33 -2.72
C GLY A 28 -2.35 -17.57 -3.55
N TRP A 29 -3.61 -17.96 -3.73
CA TRP A 29 -3.98 -19.11 -4.56
C TRP A 29 -3.48 -18.98 -6.01
N ILE A 30 -3.61 -17.80 -6.63
CA ILE A 30 -3.10 -17.55 -8.00
C ILE A 30 -1.57 -17.66 -8.03
N ALA A 31 -0.89 -17.15 -7.02
CA ALA A 31 0.56 -17.22 -6.93
C ALA A 31 1.05 -18.66 -6.81
N ASP A 32 0.42 -19.45 -5.94
CA ASP A 32 0.82 -20.85 -5.68
C ASP A 32 0.61 -21.75 -6.91
N ASN A 33 -0.42 -21.47 -7.73
CA ASN A 33 -0.78 -22.35 -8.83
C ASN A 33 -0.25 -21.88 -10.22
N PHE A 34 0.02 -20.57 -10.40
CA PHE A 34 0.29 -20.03 -11.75
C PHE A 34 1.50 -19.12 -11.85
N LEU A 35 1.70 -18.19 -10.89
CA LEU A 35 2.68 -17.12 -11.04
C LEU A 35 4.01 -17.38 -10.34
N GLY A 36 3.98 -18.08 -9.22
CA GLY A 36 5.04 -18.11 -8.24
C GLY A 36 5.05 -16.85 -7.36
N GLN A 37 5.50 -17.02 -6.12
CA GLN A 37 5.42 -16.00 -5.07
C GLN A 37 6.20 -14.73 -5.42
N ARG A 38 7.41 -14.88 -5.99
CA ARG A 38 8.26 -13.75 -6.37
C ARG A 38 7.62 -12.84 -7.42
N LYS A 39 7.03 -13.42 -8.47
CA LYS A 39 6.34 -12.65 -9.51
C LYS A 39 5.06 -12.02 -8.97
N ALA A 40 4.37 -12.71 -8.08
CA ALA A 40 3.17 -12.19 -7.43
C ALA A 40 3.47 -10.97 -6.54
N VAL A 41 4.59 -10.97 -5.80
CA VAL A 41 5.04 -9.80 -5.02
C VAL A 41 5.31 -8.62 -5.95
N LEU A 42 6.10 -8.81 -7.01
CA LEU A 42 6.40 -7.76 -7.98
C LEU A 42 5.14 -7.21 -8.65
N LEU A 43 4.25 -8.08 -9.12
CA LEU A 43 2.99 -7.68 -9.72
C LEU A 43 2.12 -6.89 -8.74
N GLY A 44 2.00 -7.39 -7.50
CA GLY A 44 1.23 -6.74 -6.45
C GLY A 44 1.76 -5.36 -6.11
N GLY A 45 3.08 -5.23 -5.94
CA GLY A 45 3.73 -3.96 -5.65
C GLY A 45 3.58 -2.94 -6.78
N LEU A 46 3.74 -3.36 -8.04
CA LEU A 46 3.51 -2.49 -9.20
C LEU A 46 2.04 -2.03 -9.29
N ILE A 47 1.08 -2.91 -9.07
CA ILE A 47 -0.35 -2.54 -9.06
C ILE A 47 -0.62 -1.54 -7.94
N MET A 48 -0.06 -1.74 -6.75
CA MET A 48 -0.21 -0.79 -5.62
C MET A 48 0.43 0.56 -5.95
N PHE A 49 1.62 0.58 -6.54
CA PHE A 49 2.26 1.81 -7.00
C PHE A 49 1.34 2.62 -7.93
N PHE A 50 0.76 1.97 -8.94
CA PHE A 50 -0.19 2.63 -9.84
C PHE A 50 -1.46 3.08 -9.12
N GLY A 51 -1.95 2.32 -8.14
CA GLY A 51 -3.08 2.72 -7.30
C GLY A 51 -2.82 4.00 -6.53
N GLU A 52 -1.70 4.11 -5.85
CA GLU A 52 -1.27 5.32 -5.14
C GLU A 52 -1.05 6.49 -6.09
N PHE A 53 -0.45 6.23 -7.26
CA PHE A 53 -0.24 7.27 -8.27
C PHE A 53 -1.55 7.80 -8.85
N VAL A 54 -2.55 6.95 -9.07
CA VAL A 54 -3.90 7.37 -9.49
C VAL A 54 -4.55 8.24 -8.42
N LEU A 55 -4.45 7.87 -7.14
CA LEU A 55 -4.97 8.67 -6.03
C LEU A 55 -4.28 10.03 -5.92
N PHE A 56 -2.99 10.11 -6.25
CA PHE A 56 -2.26 11.37 -6.34
C PHE A 56 -2.72 12.22 -7.53
N ALA A 57 -2.83 11.62 -8.74
CA ALA A 57 -3.00 12.35 -9.99
C ALA A 57 -4.45 12.72 -10.28
N MET A 58 -5.42 11.88 -9.88
CA MET A 58 -6.83 12.03 -10.23
C MET A 58 -7.66 12.47 -9.03
N HIS A 59 -8.02 13.75 -8.97
CA HIS A 59 -8.89 14.33 -7.93
C HIS A 59 -10.38 14.20 -8.30
N SER A 60 -10.84 12.98 -8.51
CA SER A 60 -12.22 12.67 -8.92
C SER A 60 -12.73 11.42 -8.20
N HIS A 61 -14.05 11.23 -8.17
CA HIS A 61 -14.65 10.01 -7.63
C HIS A 61 -14.17 8.76 -8.38
N VAL A 62 -14.03 8.87 -9.72
CA VAL A 62 -13.48 7.79 -10.55
C VAL A 62 -12.03 7.46 -10.16
N GLY A 63 -11.21 8.48 -9.95
CA GLY A 63 -9.81 8.31 -9.48
C GLY A 63 -9.74 7.61 -8.11
N LEU A 64 -10.63 8.00 -7.19
CA LEU A 64 -10.70 7.36 -5.87
C LEU A 64 -11.04 5.87 -5.99
N TYR A 65 -12.13 5.53 -6.70
CA TYR A 65 -12.55 4.12 -6.83
C TYR A 65 -11.52 3.29 -7.60
N LEU A 66 -10.95 3.84 -8.66
CA LEU A 66 -9.90 3.15 -9.42
C LEU A 66 -8.64 2.93 -8.59
N GLY A 67 -8.19 3.95 -7.86
CA GLY A 67 -7.03 3.83 -6.97
C GLY A 67 -7.24 2.81 -5.88
N LEU A 68 -8.39 2.87 -5.17
CA LEU A 68 -8.74 1.87 -4.16
C LEU A 68 -8.82 0.45 -4.73
N PHE A 69 -9.42 0.28 -5.89
CA PHE A 69 -9.50 -1.00 -6.58
C PHE A 69 -8.12 -1.59 -6.88
N LEU A 70 -7.21 -0.77 -7.41
CA LEU A 70 -5.83 -1.19 -7.66
C LEU A 70 -5.10 -1.54 -6.36
N LEU A 71 -5.26 -0.75 -5.29
CA LEU A 71 -4.67 -1.06 -3.98
C LEU A 71 -5.18 -2.38 -3.40
N ILE A 72 -6.48 -2.64 -3.49
CA ILE A 72 -7.10 -3.88 -3.01
C ILE A 72 -6.53 -5.10 -3.76
N ILE A 73 -6.46 -5.04 -5.08
CA ILE A 73 -5.92 -6.13 -5.90
C ILE A 73 -4.42 -6.29 -5.66
N GLY A 74 -3.67 -5.20 -5.69
CA GLY A 74 -2.22 -5.24 -5.47
C GLY A 74 -1.85 -5.82 -4.11
N ASN A 75 -2.53 -5.39 -3.04
CA ASN A 75 -2.36 -5.96 -1.71
C ASN A 75 -2.69 -7.47 -1.66
N GLY A 76 -3.70 -7.90 -2.42
CA GLY A 76 -4.07 -9.31 -2.53
C GLY A 76 -2.93 -10.17 -3.07
N PHE A 77 -2.18 -9.69 -4.05
CA PHE A 77 -0.99 -10.38 -4.56
C PHE A 77 0.25 -10.18 -3.67
N PHE A 78 0.45 -9.00 -3.11
CA PHE A 78 1.66 -8.66 -2.36
C PHE A 78 1.73 -9.35 -1.01
N LYS A 79 0.73 -9.10 -0.16
CA LYS A 79 0.75 -9.44 1.26
C LYS A 79 0.95 -10.93 1.58
N PRO A 80 0.21 -11.88 0.99
CA PRO A 80 0.40 -13.30 1.29
C PRO A 80 1.75 -13.80 0.78
N ASN A 81 2.18 -13.34 -0.40
CA ASN A 81 3.34 -13.87 -1.08
C ASN A 81 4.67 -13.36 -0.51
N ILE A 82 4.73 -12.10 -0.02
CA ILE A 82 5.93 -11.62 0.67
C ILE A 82 6.18 -12.38 1.98
N SER A 83 5.12 -12.73 2.71
CA SER A 83 5.24 -13.55 3.92
C SER A 83 5.66 -14.98 3.60
N ALA A 84 5.12 -15.56 2.53
CA ALA A 84 5.49 -16.90 2.06
C ALA A 84 6.96 -16.95 1.60
N LEU A 85 7.46 -15.91 0.92
CA LEU A 85 8.88 -15.80 0.56
C LEU A 85 9.80 -15.78 1.79
N VAL A 86 9.43 -15.08 2.86
CA VAL A 86 10.20 -15.11 4.13
C VAL A 86 10.27 -16.52 4.68
N GLY A 87 9.14 -17.24 4.68
CA GLY A 87 9.09 -18.65 5.11
C GLY A 87 9.95 -19.57 4.24
N GLY A 88 9.95 -19.36 2.93
CA GLY A 88 10.69 -20.16 1.94
C GLY A 88 12.22 -20.00 2.01
N LEU A 89 12.73 -19.00 2.72
CA LEU A 89 14.18 -18.82 2.92
C LEU A 89 14.81 -19.86 3.90
N TYR A 90 14.00 -20.60 4.62
CA TYR A 90 14.42 -21.50 5.68
C TYR A 90 13.88 -22.90 5.45
N GLU A 91 14.69 -23.92 5.77
CA GLU A 91 14.26 -25.30 5.73
C GLU A 91 13.23 -25.61 6.86
N PRO A 92 12.33 -26.59 6.65
CA PRO A 92 11.42 -27.02 7.69
C PRO A 92 12.17 -27.42 8.98
N GLY A 93 11.83 -26.78 10.10
CA GLY A 93 12.46 -27.03 11.40
C GLY A 93 13.71 -26.17 11.70
N ASP A 94 14.08 -25.25 10.82
CA ASP A 94 15.18 -24.30 11.11
C ASP A 94 14.75 -23.33 12.23
N LYS A 95 15.51 -23.34 13.32
CA LYS A 95 15.25 -22.50 14.52
C LYS A 95 15.35 -21.00 14.24
N ARG A 96 15.97 -20.59 13.13
CA ARG A 96 16.09 -19.18 12.73
C ARG A 96 14.80 -18.62 12.12
N LEU A 97 13.87 -19.48 11.70
CA LEU A 97 12.61 -19.08 11.08
C LEU A 97 11.78 -18.14 11.96
N ASP A 98 11.66 -18.45 13.27
CA ASP A 98 10.93 -17.60 14.21
C ASP A 98 11.57 -16.22 14.37
N SER A 99 12.90 -16.16 14.38
CA SER A 99 13.65 -14.91 14.44
C SER A 99 13.47 -14.09 13.15
N ALA A 100 13.47 -14.75 11.99
CA ALA A 100 13.24 -14.09 10.70
C ALA A 100 11.84 -13.46 10.62
N PHE A 101 10.80 -14.18 11.02
CA PHE A 101 9.46 -13.61 11.11
C PHE A 101 9.37 -12.48 12.14
N SER A 102 10.06 -12.59 13.27
CA SER A 102 10.11 -11.51 14.27
C SER A 102 10.71 -10.23 13.67
N ILE A 103 11.80 -10.32 12.92
CA ILE A 103 12.42 -9.18 12.21
C ILE A 103 11.49 -8.64 11.14
N PHE A 104 10.85 -9.51 10.37
CA PHE A 104 9.90 -9.14 9.33
C PHE A 104 8.72 -8.34 9.89
N TYR A 105 8.09 -8.84 10.96
CA TYR A 105 6.99 -8.15 11.63
C TYR A 105 7.44 -6.86 12.33
N MET A 106 8.67 -6.80 12.86
CA MET A 106 9.23 -5.57 13.39
C MET A 106 9.33 -4.50 12.29
N GLY A 107 9.75 -4.87 11.08
CA GLY A 107 9.77 -3.96 9.93
C GLY A 107 8.37 -3.43 9.57
N ILE A 108 7.37 -4.32 9.54
CA ILE A 108 5.96 -3.94 9.30
C ILE A 108 5.47 -2.95 10.37
N ASN A 109 5.72 -3.24 11.65
CA ASN A 109 5.29 -2.37 12.76
C ASN A 109 6.00 -1.02 12.75
N LEU A 110 7.29 -0.99 12.41
CA LEU A 110 8.04 0.25 12.25
C LEU A 110 7.47 1.10 11.11
N GLY A 111 7.15 0.47 9.97
CA GLY A 111 6.47 1.12 8.85
C GLY A 111 5.10 1.69 9.26
N ALA A 112 4.29 0.90 9.96
CA ALA A 112 2.98 1.31 10.46
C ALA A 112 3.06 2.49 11.46
N PHE A 113 4.15 2.60 12.21
CA PHE A 113 4.41 3.73 13.11
C PHE A 113 4.89 4.97 12.35
N LEU A 114 5.85 4.81 11.43
CA LEU A 114 6.46 5.95 10.73
C LEU A 114 5.58 6.53 9.62
N ALA A 115 4.80 5.69 8.91
CA ALA A 115 4.02 6.16 7.76
C ALA A 115 2.97 7.22 8.14
N PRO A 116 2.16 7.09 9.20
CA PRO A 116 1.23 8.15 9.62
C PRO A 116 1.92 9.45 10.01
N LEU A 117 3.10 9.37 10.64
CA LEU A 117 3.88 10.57 11.00
C LEU A 117 4.36 11.31 9.75
N LEU A 118 4.90 10.59 8.77
CA LEU A 118 5.36 11.17 7.51
C LEU A 118 4.20 11.72 6.69
N THR A 119 3.11 10.96 6.55
CA THR A 119 1.94 11.42 5.80
C THR A 119 1.29 12.61 6.48
N GLY A 120 1.11 12.62 7.81
CA GLY A 120 0.60 13.76 8.56
C GLY A 120 1.48 15.00 8.41
N LEU A 121 2.80 14.86 8.49
CA LEU A 121 3.74 15.96 8.25
C LEU A 121 3.58 16.57 6.86
N LEU A 122 3.45 15.72 5.83
CA LEU A 122 3.26 16.17 4.46
C LEU A 122 1.89 16.83 4.25
N THR A 123 0.82 16.19 4.72
CA THR A 123 -0.55 16.62 4.44
C THR A 123 -0.98 17.82 5.25
N ASP A 124 -0.59 17.88 6.52
CA ASP A 124 -1.14 18.83 7.48
C ASP A 124 -0.21 20.04 7.72
N ASN A 125 1.09 19.89 7.44
CA ASN A 125 2.07 20.94 7.69
C ASN A 125 2.73 21.47 6.41
N ILE A 126 3.37 20.60 5.61
CA ILE A 126 4.19 21.03 4.45
C ILE A 126 3.32 21.49 3.29
N PHE A 127 2.27 20.73 2.96
CA PHE A 127 1.41 20.99 1.80
C PHE A 127 0.00 21.44 2.17
N ALA A 128 -0.25 21.75 3.44
CA ALA A 128 -1.48 22.42 3.84
C ALA A 128 -1.44 23.90 3.40
N SER A 129 -2.56 24.40 2.92
CA SER A 129 -2.70 25.81 2.51
C SER A 129 -4.05 26.35 2.90
N ASN A 130 -4.08 27.66 3.22
CA ASN A 130 -5.32 28.36 3.42
C ASN A 130 -5.94 28.72 2.06
N VAL A 131 -7.15 28.27 1.82
CA VAL A 131 -7.91 28.57 0.60
C VAL A 131 -9.17 29.33 0.99
N THR A 132 -9.39 30.49 0.36
CA THR A 132 -10.63 31.25 0.55
C THR A 132 -11.74 30.63 -0.29
N ASN A 133 -12.84 30.25 0.36
CA ASN A 133 -14.02 29.77 -0.35
C ASN A 133 -14.61 30.94 -1.19
N PRO A 134 -14.67 30.81 -2.52
CA PRO A 134 -15.14 31.89 -3.38
C PRO A 134 -16.62 32.27 -3.19
N GLU A 135 -17.43 31.38 -2.62
CA GLU A 135 -18.86 31.60 -2.41
C GLU A 135 -19.17 32.26 -1.04
N THR A 136 -18.42 31.87 0.02
CA THR A 136 -18.67 32.35 1.38
C THR A 136 -17.68 33.37 1.87
N GLY A 137 -16.52 33.51 1.22
CA GLY A 137 -15.41 34.35 1.67
C GLY A 137 -14.65 33.82 2.88
N GLU A 138 -15.03 32.64 3.38
CA GLU A 138 -14.37 32.01 4.53
C GLU A 138 -13.03 31.40 4.15
N VAL A 139 -12.04 31.57 5.03
CA VAL A 139 -10.73 30.93 4.88
C VAL A 139 -10.81 29.53 5.49
N VAL A 140 -10.68 28.50 4.66
CA VAL A 140 -10.64 27.10 5.07
C VAL A 140 -9.27 26.49 4.80
N MET A 141 -8.81 25.63 5.69
CA MET A 141 -7.58 24.90 5.50
C MET A 141 -7.78 23.76 4.50
N SER A 142 -7.01 23.77 3.43
CA SER A 142 -6.94 22.69 2.45
C SER A 142 -5.74 21.81 2.77
N PHE A 143 -6.00 20.54 3.08
CA PHE A 143 -4.97 19.56 3.40
C PHE A 143 -4.35 18.95 2.13
N GLY A 144 -3.04 18.70 2.20
CA GLY A 144 -2.28 18.15 1.08
C GLY A 144 -2.35 16.63 0.93
N TYR A 145 -3.52 15.99 1.12
CA TYR A 145 -3.66 14.51 1.11
C TYR A 145 -3.05 13.82 -0.12
N LYS A 146 -3.12 14.47 -1.29
CA LYS A 146 -2.50 13.92 -2.51
C LYS A 146 -1.00 13.64 -2.37
N TYR A 147 -0.30 14.45 -1.59
CA TYR A 147 1.14 14.27 -1.39
C TYR A 147 1.46 13.10 -0.44
N GLY A 148 0.52 12.72 0.42
CA GLY A 148 0.58 11.46 1.17
C GLY A 148 0.57 10.24 0.23
N PHE A 149 -0.34 10.22 -0.74
CA PHE A 149 -0.39 9.18 -1.77
C PHE A 149 0.86 9.18 -2.66
N LEU A 150 1.38 10.34 -3.03
CA LEU A 150 2.64 10.42 -3.77
C LEU A 150 3.81 9.85 -2.99
N ALA A 151 3.91 10.16 -1.69
CA ALA A 151 4.95 9.60 -0.83
C ALA A 151 4.84 8.07 -0.72
N ALA A 152 3.62 7.54 -0.61
CA ALA A 152 3.38 6.10 -0.60
C ALA A 152 3.76 5.45 -1.94
N ALA A 153 3.41 6.08 -3.08
CA ALA A 153 3.82 5.62 -4.41
C ALA A 153 5.35 5.55 -4.56
N ILE A 154 6.05 6.60 -4.14
CA ILE A 154 7.52 6.64 -4.16
C ILE A 154 8.09 5.54 -3.27
N GLY A 155 7.57 5.38 -2.06
CA GLY A 155 7.98 4.32 -1.14
C GLY A 155 7.80 2.91 -1.73
N MET A 156 6.67 2.68 -2.40
CA MET A 156 6.40 1.40 -3.08
C MET A 156 7.39 1.18 -4.23
N LEU A 157 7.64 2.19 -5.05
CA LEU A 157 8.60 2.09 -6.17
C LEU A 157 10.03 1.80 -5.67
N VAL A 158 10.47 2.47 -4.61
CA VAL A 158 11.77 2.21 -3.98
C VAL A 158 11.84 0.79 -3.45
N SER A 159 10.79 0.31 -2.79
CA SER A 159 10.68 -1.08 -2.31
C SER A 159 10.80 -2.09 -3.45
N GLU A 160 10.09 -1.86 -4.56
CA GLU A 160 10.14 -2.72 -5.75
C GLU A 160 11.54 -2.75 -6.38
N VAL A 161 12.19 -1.61 -6.51
CA VAL A 161 13.56 -1.53 -7.02
C VAL A 161 14.53 -2.30 -6.12
N ILE A 162 14.44 -2.12 -4.81
CA ILE A 162 15.25 -2.87 -3.84
C ILE A 162 14.98 -4.37 -3.97
N PHE A 163 13.72 -4.76 -4.05
CA PHE A 163 13.34 -6.16 -4.23
C PHE A 163 13.93 -6.74 -5.52
N LEU A 164 13.80 -6.05 -6.65
CA LEU A 164 14.36 -6.48 -7.94
C LEU A 164 15.88 -6.66 -7.89
N LEU A 165 16.60 -5.71 -7.28
CA LEU A 165 18.06 -5.73 -7.22
C LEU A 165 18.60 -6.85 -6.31
N PHE A 166 17.91 -7.14 -5.23
CA PHE A 166 18.40 -8.05 -4.21
C PHE A 166 17.73 -9.43 -4.21
N ALA A 167 16.51 -9.55 -4.78
CA ALA A 167 15.78 -10.81 -4.79
C ALA A 167 16.60 -11.95 -5.44
N GLN A 168 17.24 -11.69 -6.60
CA GLN A 168 18.04 -12.70 -7.28
C GLN A 168 19.20 -13.20 -6.41
N LYS A 169 19.83 -12.28 -5.66
CA LYS A 169 20.99 -12.60 -4.82
C LYS A 169 20.65 -13.40 -3.57
N TYR A 170 19.49 -13.10 -2.97
CA TYR A 170 19.14 -13.63 -1.63
C TYR A 170 18.03 -14.67 -1.66
N LEU A 171 17.14 -14.65 -2.65
CA LEU A 171 16.07 -15.61 -2.81
C LEU A 171 16.43 -16.77 -3.76
N GLY A 172 17.45 -16.59 -4.60
CA GLY A 172 17.84 -17.62 -5.55
C GLY A 172 16.72 -17.96 -6.52
N ASP A 173 16.38 -19.26 -6.60
CA ASP A 173 15.35 -19.81 -7.49
C ASP A 173 13.97 -19.99 -6.81
N LEU A 174 13.75 -19.36 -5.64
CA LEU A 174 12.47 -19.36 -4.93
C LEU A 174 11.34 -18.66 -5.71
#